data_3a446afdea8b84508a67dfe5a9a005b6
#
_entry.id   3a446afdea8b84508a67dfe5a9a005b6
#
_cell.length_a   1.000
_cell.length_b   1.000
_cell.length_c   1.000
_cell.angle_alpha   90.00
_cell.angle_beta   90.00
_cell.angle_gamma   90.00
#
_symmetry.space_group_name_H-M   'P 1'
#
loop_
_entity.id
_entity.type
_entity.pdbx_description
1 polymer ?
#
loop_
_entity_poly.entity_id
_entity_poly.type
_entity_poly.pdbx_seq_one_letter_code
_entity_poly.pdbx_strand_id
1 'polypeptide(L)'
;ILEGGKGDLMIPSAHIFEGTADNYPFENELCSDDFQGHGLKVLEGTMVTVLGTSLQNRDILKFFHESTWKVIGLEMEGVHYQKAIQSASKIRKSIDRDVKVRYAYYASDNPLETGSTLAYGGLGTTGVKPTYLITDRILKQIFKA
;
A
#
# COMPACT_ATOMS: atom_id res chain seq x y z
N ILE A 1 5.33 -1.30 6.53
CA ILE A 1 4.77 -2.64 6.72
C ILE A 1 4.71 -2.97 8.19
N LEU A 2 3.67 -3.66 8.64
CA LEU A 2 3.48 -4.02 10.04
C LEU A 2 3.72 -5.51 10.31
N GLU A 3 3.78 -6.31 9.26
CA GLU A 3 4.27 -7.69 9.32
C GLU A 3 5.16 -7.95 8.11
N GLY A 4 6.29 -8.62 8.30
CA GLY A 4 7.30 -8.80 7.25
C GLY A 4 8.42 -7.78 7.34
N GLY A 5 9.15 -7.54 6.26
CA GLY A 5 10.37 -6.74 6.26
C GLY A 5 10.59 -5.93 5.00
N LYS A 6 11.74 -5.26 4.94
CA LYS A 6 12.14 -4.41 3.80
C LYS A 6 12.07 -5.15 2.47
N GLY A 7 11.49 -4.51 1.48
CA GLY A 7 11.37 -5.05 0.13
C GLY A 7 10.15 -5.93 -0.10
N ASP A 8 9.43 -6.33 0.95
CA ASP A 8 8.19 -7.07 0.81
C ASP A 8 7.12 -6.21 0.13
N LEU A 9 6.22 -6.85 -0.60
CA LEU A 9 5.17 -6.16 -1.34
C LEU A 9 3.86 -6.14 -0.55
N MET A 10 3.15 -5.04 -0.68
CA MET A 10 1.80 -4.87 -0.12
C MET A 10 0.84 -4.48 -1.23
N ILE A 11 -0.21 -5.26 -1.41
CA ILE A 11 -1.26 -5.01 -2.39
C ILE A 11 -2.52 -4.59 -1.64
N PRO A 12 -2.88 -3.31 -1.69
CA PRO A 12 -4.02 -2.82 -0.93
C PRO A 12 -5.34 -3.29 -1.52
N SER A 13 -6.24 -3.70 -0.64
CA SER A 13 -7.66 -3.94 -0.93
C SER A 13 -8.54 -2.83 -0.39
N ALA A 14 -8.01 -2.01 0.49
CA ALA A 14 -8.67 -0.83 1.05
C ALA A 14 -7.64 0.12 1.63
N HIS A 15 -8.00 1.40 1.70
CA HIS A 15 -7.26 2.40 2.46
C HIS A 15 -8.18 3.03 3.49
N ILE A 16 -7.71 3.15 4.72
CA ILE A 16 -8.38 3.88 5.78
C ILE A 16 -7.57 5.12 6.17
N PHE A 17 -8.25 6.19 6.54
CA PHE A 17 -7.58 7.40 7.03
C PHE A 17 -7.54 7.38 8.55
N GLU A 18 -6.38 7.64 9.11
CA GLU A 18 -6.20 7.64 10.56
C GLU A 18 -7.17 8.59 11.28
N GLY A 19 -7.66 8.16 12.44
CA GLY A 19 -8.50 8.98 13.28
C GLY A 19 -9.85 9.37 12.70
N THR A 20 -10.22 8.86 11.54
CA THR A 20 -11.49 9.12 10.88
C THR A 20 -12.22 7.82 10.52
N ALA A 21 -13.50 7.94 10.14
CA ALA A 21 -14.27 6.83 9.60
C ALA A 21 -14.06 6.61 8.10
N ASP A 22 -13.14 7.35 7.49
CA ASP A 22 -12.85 7.23 6.06
C ASP A 22 -12.26 5.87 5.73
N ASN A 23 -13.00 5.10 4.98
CA ASN A 23 -12.60 3.79 4.49
C ASN A 23 -12.92 3.69 3.00
N TYR A 24 -11.92 3.42 2.21
CA TYR A 24 -12.03 3.35 0.75
C TYR A 24 -11.63 1.96 0.24
N PRO A 25 -12.56 0.98 0.28
CA PRO A 25 -12.33 -0.29 -0.40
C PRO A 25 -12.32 -0.09 -1.92
N PHE A 26 -11.56 -0.91 -2.62
CA PHE A 26 -11.54 -0.87 -4.09
C PHE A 26 -11.12 -2.21 -4.68
N GLU A 27 -11.45 -2.41 -5.94
CA GLU A 27 -10.95 -3.53 -6.71
C GLU A 27 -9.57 -3.19 -7.27
N ASN A 28 -8.57 -3.91 -6.80
CA ASN A 28 -7.22 -3.80 -7.32
C ASN A 28 -7.03 -4.85 -8.42
N GLU A 29 -6.63 -4.43 -9.61
CA GLU A 29 -6.33 -5.35 -10.72
C GLU A 29 -5.06 -6.17 -10.47
N LEU A 30 -4.23 -5.78 -9.51
CA LEU A 30 -3.10 -6.58 -9.05
C LEU A 30 -3.52 -7.51 -7.92
N CYS A 31 -2.93 -8.69 -7.88
CA CYS A 31 -3.07 -9.64 -6.78
C CYS A 31 -1.71 -10.30 -6.47
N SER A 32 -1.65 -11.04 -5.37
CA SER A 32 -0.41 -11.71 -4.95
C SER A 32 0.15 -12.66 -6.00
N ASP A 33 -0.72 -13.32 -6.78
CA ASP A 33 -0.31 -14.24 -7.82
C ASP A 33 0.51 -13.57 -8.94
N ASP A 34 0.34 -12.27 -9.15
CA ASP A 34 1.10 -11.51 -10.14
C ASP A 34 2.59 -11.46 -9.83
N PHE A 35 2.98 -11.69 -8.59
CA PHE A 35 4.35 -11.55 -8.10
C PHE A 35 4.98 -12.85 -7.63
N GLN A 36 4.37 -13.99 -7.92
CA GLN A 36 4.92 -15.29 -7.56
C GLN A 36 6.24 -15.58 -8.30
N GLY A 37 7.11 -16.36 -7.65
CA GLY A 37 8.36 -16.81 -8.24
C GLY A 37 9.52 -15.82 -8.19
N HIS A 38 9.35 -14.67 -7.54
CA HIS A 38 10.39 -13.63 -7.45
C HIS A 38 11.12 -13.59 -6.10
N GLY A 39 10.81 -14.52 -5.19
CA GLY A 39 11.45 -14.58 -3.86
C GLY A 39 11.05 -13.45 -2.92
N LEU A 40 9.94 -12.77 -3.18
CA LEU A 40 9.39 -11.72 -2.33
C LEU A 40 8.15 -12.21 -1.60
N LYS A 41 8.01 -11.83 -0.34
CA LYS A 41 6.77 -11.99 0.40
C LYS A 41 5.77 -10.95 -0.10
N VAL A 42 4.54 -11.37 -0.38
CA VAL A 42 3.48 -10.49 -0.87
C VAL A 42 2.29 -10.58 0.08
N LEU A 43 1.84 -9.45 0.59
CA LEU A 43 0.70 -9.32 1.47
C LEU A 43 -0.43 -8.58 0.76
N GLU A 44 -1.65 -9.03 0.97
CA GLU A 44 -2.86 -8.31 0.53
C GLU A 44 -3.65 -7.88 1.76
N GLY A 45 -4.18 -6.68 1.76
CA GLY A 45 -4.98 -6.21 2.88
C GLY A 45 -5.18 -4.70 2.95
N THR A 46 -5.65 -4.26 4.09
CA THR A 46 -5.94 -2.85 4.34
C THR A 46 -4.66 -2.08 4.68
N MET A 47 -4.50 -0.92 4.06
CA MET A 47 -3.46 0.05 4.38
C MET A 47 -4.06 1.21 5.17
N VAL A 48 -3.29 1.78 6.09
CA VAL A 48 -3.67 3.01 6.77
C VAL A 48 -2.87 4.20 6.22
N THR A 49 -3.59 5.24 5.82
CA THR A 49 -2.99 6.51 5.43
C THR A 49 -2.82 7.39 6.65
N VAL A 50 -1.60 7.84 6.90
CA VAL A 50 -1.25 8.70 8.04
C VAL A 50 -0.79 10.06 7.57
N LEU A 51 -0.92 11.08 8.43
CA LEU A 51 -0.54 12.46 8.10
C LEU A 51 0.97 12.69 8.12
N GLY A 52 1.72 11.82 8.79
CA GLY A 52 3.16 11.97 8.86
C GLY A 52 3.82 10.86 9.67
N THR A 53 5.15 10.77 9.52
CA THR A 53 5.96 9.75 10.17
C THR A 53 6.00 9.85 11.69
N SER A 54 5.65 10.98 12.26
CA SER A 54 5.53 11.19 13.71
C SER A 54 4.46 10.32 14.38
N LEU A 55 3.55 9.75 13.58
CA LEU A 55 2.49 8.85 14.04
C LEU A 55 2.92 7.39 14.11
N GLN A 56 4.20 7.09 13.98
CA GLN A 56 4.75 5.75 14.21
C GLN A 56 4.81 5.41 15.71
N ASN A 57 3.71 5.68 16.42
CA ASN A 57 3.56 5.23 17.81
C ASN A 57 3.26 3.73 17.80
N ARG A 58 4.09 2.98 18.52
CA ARG A 58 4.01 1.52 18.53
C ARG A 58 2.64 0.99 18.97
N ASP A 59 2.02 1.61 19.96
CA ASP A 59 0.73 1.15 20.47
C ASP A 59 -0.40 1.42 19.48
N ILE A 60 -0.38 2.56 18.80
CA ILE A 60 -1.33 2.89 17.75
C ILE A 60 -1.18 1.94 16.56
N LEU A 61 0.05 1.66 16.15
CA LEU A 61 0.31 0.74 15.03
C LEU A 61 -0.12 -0.69 15.36
N LYS A 62 0.15 -1.16 16.58
CA LYS A 62 -0.35 -2.45 17.06
C LYS A 62 -1.87 -2.49 17.06
N PHE A 63 -2.52 -1.44 17.52
CA PHE A 63 -3.98 -1.36 17.50
C PHE A 63 -4.53 -1.55 16.09
N PHE A 64 -4.01 -0.84 15.10
CA PHE A 64 -4.45 -0.99 13.71
C PHE A 64 -4.17 -2.39 13.15
N HIS A 65 -3.05 -2.97 13.50
CA HIS A 65 -2.66 -4.28 13.00
C HIS A 65 -3.44 -5.43 13.65
N GLU A 66 -3.64 -5.36 14.97
CA GLU A 66 -4.27 -6.43 15.77
C GLU A 66 -5.78 -6.30 15.85
N SER A 67 -6.34 -5.13 15.56
CA SER A 67 -7.78 -4.87 15.59
C SER A 67 -8.53 -5.51 14.42
N THR A 68 -9.84 -5.29 14.37
CA THR A 68 -10.71 -5.70 13.27
C THR A 68 -10.24 -5.19 11.90
N TRP A 69 -9.55 -4.06 11.86
CA TRP A 69 -9.02 -3.49 10.62
C TRP A 69 -7.91 -4.32 10.00
N LYS A 70 -7.12 -5.03 10.80
CA LYS A 70 -6.01 -5.88 10.37
C LYS A 70 -5.11 -5.19 9.34
N VAL A 71 -4.71 -3.97 9.63
CA VAL A 71 -3.88 -3.17 8.75
C VAL A 71 -2.53 -3.84 8.53
N ILE A 72 -2.12 -3.99 7.29
CA ILE A 72 -0.84 -4.61 6.93
C ILE A 72 0.31 -3.62 6.76
N GLY A 73 0.00 -2.35 6.56
CA GLY A 73 1.01 -1.32 6.38
C GLY A 73 0.46 0.08 6.52
N LEU A 74 1.37 1.03 6.60
CA LEU A 74 1.03 2.45 6.64
C LEU A 74 1.78 3.22 5.55
N GLU A 75 1.15 4.28 5.06
CA GLU A 75 1.65 5.15 4.02
C GLU A 75 0.99 6.54 4.15
N MET A 76 1.23 7.47 3.25
CA MET A 76 0.77 8.85 3.42
C MET A 76 -0.10 9.38 2.27
N GLU A 77 -0.33 8.62 1.23
CA GLU A 77 -0.98 9.11 0.01
C GLU A 77 -2.24 8.34 -0.42
N GLY A 78 -2.41 7.09 -0.01
CA GLY A 78 -3.39 6.16 -0.57
C GLY A 78 -4.84 6.62 -0.50
N VAL A 79 -5.29 7.12 0.65
CA VAL A 79 -6.65 7.66 0.80
C VAL A 79 -6.86 8.86 -0.11
N HIS A 80 -5.90 9.76 -0.20
CA HIS A 80 -6.00 10.97 -1.03
C HIS A 80 -6.05 10.62 -2.50
N TYR A 81 -5.24 9.67 -2.93
CA TYR A 81 -5.27 9.13 -4.29
C TYR A 81 -6.63 8.52 -4.64
N GLN A 82 -7.17 7.67 -3.77
CA GLN A 82 -8.47 7.05 -4.00
C GLN A 82 -9.63 8.05 -3.99
N LYS A 83 -9.61 9.02 -3.08
CA LYS A 83 -10.58 10.11 -3.09
C LYS A 83 -10.58 10.85 -4.43
N ALA A 84 -9.41 11.16 -4.95
CA ALA A 84 -9.27 11.83 -6.24
C ALA A 84 -9.85 11.00 -7.39
N ILE A 85 -9.58 9.69 -7.43
CA ILE A 85 -10.13 8.79 -8.44
C ILE A 85 -11.65 8.72 -8.33
N GLN A 86 -12.20 8.53 -7.14
CA GLN A 86 -13.65 8.46 -6.94
C GLN A 86 -14.34 9.76 -7.35
N SER A 87 -13.79 10.90 -6.97
CA SER A 87 -14.31 12.20 -7.36
C SER A 87 -14.29 12.39 -8.87
N ALA A 88 -13.17 12.06 -9.52
CA ALA A 88 -13.03 12.22 -10.96
C ALA A 88 -13.93 11.28 -11.75
N SER A 89 -14.12 10.05 -11.30
CA SER A 89 -14.91 9.03 -12.02
C SER A 89 -16.41 9.14 -11.74
N LYS A 90 -16.80 9.28 -10.48
CA LYS A 90 -18.21 9.17 -10.08
C LYS A 90 -18.93 10.51 -9.96
N ILE A 91 -18.22 11.56 -9.56
CA ILE A 91 -18.82 12.88 -9.31
C ILE A 91 -18.61 13.80 -10.50
N ARG A 92 -17.36 14.08 -10.85
CA ARG A 92 -17.03 14.99 -11.96
C ARG A 92 -17.12 14.35 -13.33
N LYS A 93 -17.06 13.02 -13.40
CA LYS A 93 -17.13 12.25 -14.65
C LYS A 93 -16.07 12.67 -15.67
N SER A 94 -14.92 13.09 -15.19
CA SER A 94 -13.78 13.48 -16.04
C SER A 94 -12.93 12.30 -16.50
N ILE A 95 -13.10 11.15 -15.85
CA ILE A 95 -12.51 9.87 -16.25
C ILE A 95 -13.59 8.79 -16.24
N ASP A 96 -13.31 7.64 -16.83
CA ASP A 96 -14.25 6.53 -16.90
C ASP A 96 -14.75 6.14 -15.50
N ARG A 97 -16.06 5.87 -15.41
CA ARG A 97 -16.69 5.42 -14.17
C ARG A 97 -16.09 4.12 -13.65
N ASP A 98 -15.75 3.23 -14.57
CA ASP A 98 -15.24 1.89 -14.29
C ASP A 98 -13.73 1.82 -14.49
N VAL A 99 -13.04 2.93 -14.26
CA VAL A 99 -11.57 2.99 -14.34
C VAL A 99 -10.92 1.89 -13.52
N LYS A 100 -10.00 1.18 -14.15
CA LYS A 100 -9.25 0.11 -13.49
C LYS A 100 -8.05 0.68 -12.74
N VAL A 101 -7.86 0.23 -11.52
CA VAL A 101 -6.78 0.67 -10.64
C VAL A 101 -5.80 -0.47 -10.40
N ARG A 102 -4.53 -0.16 -10.53
CA ARG A 102 -3.41 -1.06 -10.21
C ARG A 102 -2.51 -0.38 -9.22
N TYR A 103 -2.44 -0.94 -8.03
CA TYR A 103 -1.73 -0.31 -6.93
C TYR A 103 -0.98 -1.34 -6.11
N ALA A 104 0.28 -1.07 -5.81
CA ALA A 104 1.09 -1.88 -4.92
C ALA A 104 2.17 -1.02 -4.28
N TYR A 105 2.64 -1.46 -3.13
CA TYR A 105 3.71 -0.83 -2.37
C TYR A 105 4.83 -1.83 -2.13
N TYR A 106 6.04 -1.34 -1.96
CA TYR A 106 7.09 -2.11 -1.30
C TYR A 106 7.37 -1.53 0.10
N ALA A 107 7.79 -2.40 1.00
CA ALA A 107 8.09 -1.98 2.37
C ALA A 107 9.47 -1.36 2.46
N SER A 108 9.55 -0.14 2.99
CA SER A 108 10.81 0.52 3.33
C SER A 108 11.34 0.08 4.69
N ASP A 109 10.45 -0.23 5.63
CA ASP A 109 10.77 -0.58 7.00
C ASP A 109 9.59 -1.29 7.66
N ASN A 110 9.84 -1.82 8.86
CA ASN A 110 8.80 -2.30 9.76
C ASN A 110 8.91 -1.59 11.10
N PRO A 111 8.06 -0.58 11.37
CA PRO A 111 8.16 0.20 12.59
C PRO A 111 7.81 -0.56 13.88
N LEU A 112 7.24 -1.77 13.79
CA LEU A 112 7.02 -2.64 14.95
C LEU A 112 8.27 -3.42 15.35
N GLU A 113 9.26 -3.54 14.47
CA GLU A 113 10.54 -4.14 14.77
C GLU A 113 11.50 -3.12 15.36
N THR A 114 12.24 -3.52 16.39
CA THR A 114 13.24 -2.65 17.02
C THR A 114 14.35 -2.32 16.02
N GLY A 115 14.62 -1.04 15.83
CA GLY A 115 15.65 -0.56 14.91
C GLY A 115 15.30 -0.59 13.43
N SER A 116 14.10 -1.05 13.06
CA SER A 116 13.65 -1.11 11.68
C SER A 116 12.78 0.08 11.32
N THR A 117 13.36 1.27 11.33
CA THR A 117 12.69 2.50 10.90
C THR A 117 13.54 3.25 9.89
N LEU A 118 12.91 4.12 9.10
CA LEU A 118 13.60 4.98 8.13
C LEU A 118 14.65 5.89 8.80
N ALA A 119 14.49 6.19 10.07
CA ALA A 119 15.43 7.01 10.83
C ALA A 119 16.80 6.35 11.00
N TYR A 120 16.89 5.04 10.90
CA TYR A 120 18.13 4.27 11.15
C TYR A 120 18.93 3.91 9.90
N GLY A 121 18.57 4.43 8.76
CA GLY A 121 19.35 4.22 7.53
C GLY A 121 18.57 4.55 6.26
N GLY A 122 19.32 4.72 5.19
CA GLY A 122 18.73 4.90 3.87
C GLY A 122 18.17 3.59 3.32
N LEU A 123 17.31 3.69 2.30
CA LEU A 123 16.77 2.54 1.60
C LEU A 123 17.81 1.80 0.76
N GLY A 124 18.91 2.49 0.39
CA GLY A 124 19.92 1.94 -0.50
C GLY A 124 19.27 1.49 -1.81
N THR A 125 19.53 0.23 -2.20
CA THR A 125 18.96 -0.38 -3.40
C THR A 125 17.73 -1.26 -3.12
N THR A 126 17.21 -1.26 -1.89
CA THR A 126 16.11 -2.14 -1.45
C THR A 126 14.86 -2.01 -2.32
N GLY A 127 14.54 -0.79 -2.76
CA GLY A 127 13.36 -0.51 -3.56
C GLY A 127 13.50 -0.79 -5.06
N VAL A 128 14.71 -1.08 -5.56
CA VAL A 128 14.94 -1.23 -7.01
C VAL A 128 14.20 -2.43 -7.57
N LYS A 129 14.42 -3.61 -7.01
CA LYS A 129 13.76 -4.84 -7.49
C LYS A 129 12.23 -4.78 -7.35
N PRO A 130 11.65 -4.47 -6.17
CA PRO A 130 10.19 -4.41 -6.06
C PRO A 130 9.57 -3.35 -6.95
N THR A 131 10.15 -2.16 -7.09
CA THR A 131 9.66 -1.11 -8.00
C THR A 131 9.65 -1.60 -9.44
N TYR A 132 10.72 -2.26 -9.87
CA TYR A 132 10.81 -2.83 -11.20
C TYR A 132 9.74 -3.88 -11.47
N LEU A 133 9.54 -4.80 -10.53
CA LEU A 133 8.53 -5.86 -10.64
C LEU A 133 7.11 -5.30 -10.71
N ILE A 134 6.79 -4.35 -9.85
CA ILE A 134 5.46 -3.70 -9.84
C ILE A 134 5.22 -2.99 -11.17
N THR A 135 6.16 -2.18 -11.61
CA THR A 135 6.06 -1.42 -12.86
C THR A 135 5.93 -2.34 -14.06
N ASP A 136 6.79 -3.35 -14.16
CA ASP A 136 6.76 -4.34 -15.25
C ASP A 136 5.40 -5.05 -15.31
N ARG A 137 4.86 -5.46 -14.15
CA ARG A 137 3.58 -6.16 -14.12
C ARG A 137 2.42 -5.26 -14.51
N ILE A 138 2.40 -4.02 -14.04
CA ILE A 138 1.38 -3.05 -14.42
C ILE A 138 1.40 -2.81 -15.92
N LEU A 139 2.57 -2.54 -16.49
CA LEU A 139 2.71 -2.29 -17.93
C LEU A 139 2.29 -3.50 -18.76
N LYS A 140 2.67 -4.71 -18.36
CA LYS A 140 2.25 -5.93 -19.03
C LYS A 140 0.75 -6.13 -19.01
N GLN A 141 0.07 -5.82 -17.90
CA GLN A 141 -1.37 -5.90 -17.83
C GLN A 141 -2.06 -4.86 -18.72
N ILE A 142 -1.54 -3.64 -18.78
CA ILE A 142 -2.13 -2.56 -19.57
C ILE A 142 -1.97 -2.85 -21.07
N PHE A 143 -0.81 -3.31 -21.49
CA PHE A 143 -0.49 -3.49 -22.92
C PHE A 143 -0.72 -4.91 -23.45
N LYS A 144 -1.24 -5.78 -22.62
CA LYS A 144 -1.50 -7.18 -23.01
C LYS A 144 -2.86 -7.38 -23.69
N ALA A 145 -3.60 -6.37 -23.87
CA ALA A 145 -4.95 -6.49 -24.41
C ALA A 145 -4.99 -7.15 -25.79
#